data_77302b96c914bc9507b1fe50d0b126de
#
_entry.id   77302b96c914bc9507b1fe50d0b126de
#
_cell.length_a   1.000
_cell.length_b   1.000
_cell.length_c   1.000
_cell.angle_alpha   90.00
_cell.angle_beta   90.00
_cell.angle_gamma   90.00
#
_symmetry.space_group_name_H-M   'P 1'
#
loop_
_entity.id
_entity.type
_entity.pdbx_description
1 polymer ?
#
loop_
_entity_poly.entity_id
_entity_poly.type
_entity_poly.pdbx_seq_one_letter_code
_entity_poly.pdbx_strand_id
1 'polypeptide(L)'
;AAALVYLHGGSPRQMAQAVAITLKNMMGLVCDPVAGLVEVPCVKRNVAGAMNALSAAELALAGIESRIPTDEVIDAMRAVGEALPSALRETGRGGVAASPTAVAFRENFFGKQA
;
A
#
# COMPACT_ATOMS: atom_id res chain seq x y z
N ALA A 1 6.28 -10.53 0.35
CA ALA A 1 7.57 -10.48 -0.38
C ALA A 1 8.63 -11.36 0.29
N ALA A 2 8.88 -11.20 1.60
CA ALA A 2 9.85 -12.01 2.33
C ALA A 2 9.51 -13.51 2.31
N ALA A 3 8.22 -13.85 2.45
CA ALA A 3 7.77 -15.24 2.39
C ALA A 3 7.99 -15.86 1.00
N LEU A 4 7.78 -15.12 -0.06
CA LEU A 4 8.06 -15.57 -1.42
C LEU A 4 9.55 -15.86 -1.61
N VAL A 5 10.42 -14.96 -1.16
CA VAL A 5 11.87 -15.17 -1.20
C VAL A 5 12.27 -16.42 -0.41
N TYR A 6 11.71 -16.61 0.78
CA TYR A 6 11.96 -17.80 1.60
C TYR A 6 11.54 -19.09 0.89
N LEU A 7 10.34 -19.13 0.32
CA LEU A 7 9.80 -20.30 -0.38
C LEU A 7 10.63 -20.67 -1.63
N HIS A 8 11.31 -19.71 -2.25
CA HIS A 8 12.21 -19.93 -3.37
C HIS A 8 13.68 -20.18 -2.94
N GLY A 9 13.91 -20.42 -1.66
CA GLY A 9 15.25 -20.75 -1.14
C GLY A 9 16.19 -19.55 -1.01
N GLY A 10 15.66 -18.33 -1.01
CA GLY A 10 16.45 -17.12 -0.84
C GLY A 10 16.94 -16.93 0.59
N SER A 11 18.01 -16.16 0.74
CA SER A 11 18.65 -15.87 2.01
C SER A 11 17.88 -14.83 2.85
N PRO A 12 18.11 -14.76 4.18
CA PRO A 12 17.56 -13.69 5.02
C PRO A 12 17.89 -12.27 4.52
N ARG A 13 19.09 -12.08 3.93
CA ARG A 13 19.47 -10.81 3.30
C ARG A 13 18.55 -10.48 2.13
N GLN A 14 18.29 -11.43 1.25
CA GLN A 14 17.36 -11.24 0.13
C GLN A 14 15.92 -10.98 0.60
N MET A 15 15.48 -11.64 1.67
CA MET A 15 14.18 -11.34 2.28
C MET A 15 14.07 -9.88 2.72
N ALA A 16 15.10 -9.36 3.40
CA ALA A 16 15.15 -7.95 3.79
C ALA A 16 15.15 -7.00 2.58
N GLN A 17 15.90 -7.33 1.52
CA GLN A 17 15.89 -6.55 0.28
C GLN A 17 14.49 -6.51 -0.36
N ALA A 18 13.80 -7.64 -0.43
CA ALA A 18 12.45 -7.71 -0.99
C ALA A 18 11.47 -6.85 -0.17
N VAL A 19 11.55 -6.89 1.16
CA VAL A 19 10.74 -6.02 2.03
C VAL A 19 11.01 -4.55 1.74
N ALA A 20 12.27 -4.14 1.70
CA ALA A 20 12.65 -2.75 1.44
C ALA A 20 12.17 -2.27 0.06
N ILE A 21 12.30 -3.09 -0.98
CA ILE A 21 11.81 -2.77 -2.33
C ILE A 21 10.30 -2.63 -2.32
N THR A 22 9.58 -3.58 -1.72
CA THR A 22 8.12 -3.56 -1.62
C THR A 22 7.61 -2.29 -0.95
N LEU A 23 8.17 -1.94 0.20
CA LEU A 23 7.74 -0.77 0.97
C LEU A 23 8.03 0.55 0.24
N LYS A 24 9.20 0.67 -0.41
CA LYS A 24 9.53 1.85 -1.21
C LYS A 24 8.52 2.09 -2.34
N ASN A 25 8.10 1.03 -3.01
CA ASN A 25 7.13 1.11 -4.10
C ASN A 25 5.72 1.51 -3.63
N MET A 26 5.40 1.31 -2.36
CA MET A 26 4.09 1.63 -1.76
C MET A 26 4.12 2.90 -0.90
N MET A 27 5.28 3.54 -0.76
CA MET A 27 5.46 4.72 0.09
C MET A 27 4.60 5.88 -0.39
N GLY A 28 3.84 6.48 0.51
CA GLY A 28 2.94 7.59 0.20
C GLY A 28 1.60 7.19 -0.43
N LEU A 29 1.30 5.90 -0.53
CA LEU A 29 -0.01 5.46 -0.97
C LEU A 29 -1.08 5.92 0.02
N VAL A 30 -2.05 6.70 -0.49
CA VAL A 30 -3.13 7.25 0.31
C VAL A 30 -4.16 6.20 0.71
N CYS A 31 -4.83 6.42 1.82
CA CYS A 31 -5.97 5.62 2.27
C CYS A 31 -7.25 6.45 2.18
N ASP A 32 -8.03 6.22 1.14
CA ASP A 32 -9.17 7.05 0.74
C ASP A 32 -10.42 6.19 0.38
N PRO A 33 -10.92 5.37 1.34
CA PRO A 33 -12.01 4.45 1.10
C PRO A 33 -13.31 5.20 0.80
N VAL A 34 -13.97 4.85 -0.31
CA VAL A 34 -15.27 5.41 -0.71
C VAL A 34 -16.32 5.01 0.31
N ALA A 35 -17.05 5.98 0.84
CA ALA A 35 -18.06 5.80 1.90
C ALA A 35 -17.51 5.14 3.18
N GLY A 36 -16.19 5.12 3.39
CA GLY A 36 -15.55 4.39 4.49
C GLY A 36 -15.50 2.86 4.30
N LEU A 37 -15.94 2.37 3.15
CA LEU A 37 -15.96 0.94 2.83
C LEU A 37 -14.64 0.51 2.18
N VAL A 38 -14.09 -0.63 2.60
CA VAL A 38 -12.81 -1.15 2.09
C VAL A 38 -12.90 -1.85 0.73
N GLU A 39 -13.98 -1.64 -0.02
CA GLU A 39 -14.18 -2.24 -1.35
C GLU A 39 -13.54 -1.40 -2.46
N VAL A 40 -13.69 -0.08 -2.39
CA VAL A 40 -13.19 0.86 -3.41
C VAL A 40 -12.34 1.94 -2.74
N PRO A 41 -11.07 2.03 -3.06
CA PRO A 41 -10.29 1.24 -4.04
C PRO A 41 -9.52 0.05 -3.42
N CYS A 42 -9.72 -0.28 -2.16
CA CYS A 42 -8.82 -1.11 -1.36
C CYS A 42 -8.65 -2.54 -1.89
N VAL A 43 -9.72 -3.19 -2.35
CA VAL A 43 -9.63 -4.55 -2.93
C VAL A 43 -8.66 -4.58 -4.12
N LYS A 44 -8.77 -3.59 -5.02
CA LYS A 44 -7.88 -3.49 -6.19
C LYS A 44 -6.44 -3.11 -5.80
N ARG A 45 -6.27 -2.28 -4.77
CA ARG A 45 -4.94 -1.95 -4.22
C ARG A 45 -4.28 -3.14 -3.54
N ASN A 46 -5.04 -4.04 -2.91
CA ASN A 46 -4.50 -5.29 -2.38
C ASN A 46 -3.93 -6.19 -3.49
N VAL A 47 -4.61 -6.26 -4.63
CA VAL A 47 -4.07 -6.98 -5.81
C VAL A 47 -2.77 -6.33 -6.28
N ALA A 48 -2.74 -5.00 -6.41
CA ALA A 48 -1.52 -4.27 -6.77
C ALA A 48 -0.40 -4.51 -5.76
N GLY A 49 -0.72 -4.53 -4.46
CA GLY A 49 0.23 -4.85 -3.39
C GLY A 49 0.81 -6.25 -3.50
N ALA A 50 -0.03 -7.25 -3.81
CA ALA A 50 0.41 -8.63 -4.02
C ALA A 50 1.35 -8.74 -5.23
N MET A 51 1.03 -8.09 -6.35
CA MET A 51 1.88 -8.06 -7.54
C MET A 51 3.20 -7.33 -7.29
N ASN A 52 3.17 -6.23 -6.53
CA ASN A 52 4.37 -5.54 -6.08
C ASN A 52 5.27 -6.44 -5.22
N ALA A 53 4.68 -7.20 -4.29
CA ALA A 53 5.42 -8.15 -3.46
C ALA A 53 6.09 -9.27 -4.29
N LEU A 54 5.38 -9.78 -5.29
CA LEU A 54 5.93 -10.78 -6.23
C LEU A 54 7.11 -10.20 -7.00
N SER A 55 6.94 -9.03 -7.61
CA SER A 55 8.01 -8.37 -8.37
C SER A 55 9.23 -8.06 -7.49
N ALA A 56 9.02 -7.60 -6.26
CA ALA A 56 10.10 -7.30 -5.32
C ALA A 56 10.87 -8.58 -4.90
N ALA A 57 10.17 -9.70 -4.72
CA ALA A 57 10.80 -10.99 -4.43
C ALA A 57 11.68 -11.44 -5.60
N GLU A 58 11.20 -11.37 -6.83
CA GLU A 58 11.97 -11.70 -8.04
C GLU A 58 13.22 -10.82 -8.17
N LEU A 59 13.10 -9.51 -7.96
CA LEU A 59 14.23 -8.59 -7.99
C LEU A 59 15.29 -8.98 -6.94
N ALA A 60 14.87 -9.27 -5.72
CA ALA A 60 15.78 -9.64 -4.63
C ALA A 60 16.46 -11.01 -4.90
N LEU A 61 15.72 -11.99 -5.44
CA LEU A 61 16.26 -13.29 -5.83
C LEU A 61 17.27 -13.15 -6.98
N ALA A 62 17.04 -12.23 -7.90
CA ALA A 62 17.98 -11.89 -8.98
C ALA A 62 19.21 -11.10 -8.50
N GLY A 63 19.34 -10.83 -7.19
CA GLY A 63 20.47 -10.11 -6.60
C GLY A 63 20.38 -8.59 -6.67
N ILE A 64 19.22 -8.04 -7.02
CA ILE A 64 19.01 -6.58 -7.02
C ILE A 64 18.80 -6.10 -5.58
N GLU A 65 19.59 -5.12 -5.19
CA GLU A 65 19.58 -4.56 -3.83
C GLU A 65 18.73 -3.28 -3.75
N SER A 66 18.08 -3.11 -2.62
CA SER A 66 17.32 -1.90 -2.30
C SER A 66 18.16 -0.63 -2.25
N ARG A 67 19.46 -0.74 -1.95
CA ARG A 67 20.43 0.34 -1.62
C ARG A 67 20.15 1.02 -0.28
N ILE A 68 18.90 1.22 0.09
CA ILE A 68 18.52 1.75 1.40
C ILE A 68 18.16 0.56 2.29
N PRO A 69 18.73 0.47 3.50
CA PRO A 69 18.41 -0.58 4.46
C PRO A 69 16.94 -0.64 4.81
N THR A 70 16.45 -1.84 5.15
CA THR A 70 15.02 -2.07 5.42
C THR A 70 14.48 -1.19 6.55
N ASP A 71 15.25 -1.04 7.64
CA ASP A 71 14.84 -0.24 8.79
C ASP A 71 14.69 1.24 8.43
N GLU A 72 15.62 1.77 7.64
CA GLU A 72 15.54 3.15 7.15
C GLU A 72 14.33 3.35 6.21
N VAL A 73 14.00 2.35 5.39
CA VAL A 73 12.79 2.39 4.54
C VAL A 73 11.52 2.40 5.39
N ILE A 74 11.49 1.62 6.48
CA ILE A 74 10.36 1.61 7.43
C ILE A 74 10.19 2.98 8.10
N ASP A 75 11.28 3.56 8.57
CA ASP A 75 11.26 4.90 9.18
C ASP A 75 10.83 5.98 8.19
N ALA A 76 11.34 5.93 6.97
CA ALA A 76 10.93 6.84 5.89
C ALA A 76 9.43 6.70 5.57
N MET A 77 8.92 5.47 5.50
CA MET A 77 7.51 5.20 5.26
C MET A 77 6.63 5.77 6.37
N ARG A 78 7.04 5.61 7.63
CA ARG A 78 6.36 6.21 8.78
C ARG A 78 6.33 7.73 8.68
N ALA A 79 7.48 8.36 8.41
CA ALA A 79 7.57 9.82 8.29
C ALA A 79 6.69 10.37 7.16
N VAL A 80 6.66 9.69 6.01
CA VAL A 80 5.77 10.05 4.89
C VAL A 80 4.29 9.89 5.29
N GLY A 81 3.94 8.81 5.98
CA GLY A 81 2.58 8.58 6.47
C GLY A 81 2.12 9.65 7.46
N GLU A 82 2.99 10.07 8.38
CA GLU A 82 2.72 11.16 9.32
C GLU A 82 2.54 12.51 8.64
N ALA A 83 3.25 12.75 7.54
CA ALA A 83 3.17 13.98 6.76
C ALA A 83 1.92 14.05 5.85
N LEU A 84 1.23 12.94 5.59
CA LEU A 84 0.02 12.95 4.79
C LEU A 84 -1.09 13.78 5.47
N PRO A 85 -1.84 14.59 4.70
CA PRO A 85 -3.03 15.26 5.20
C PRO A 85 -4.06 14.28 5.80
N SER A 86 -4.76 14.67 6.85
CA SER A 86 -5.76 13.82 7.50
C SER A 86 -6.85 13.32 6.53
N ALA A 87 -7.17 14.11 5.50
CA ALA A 87 -8.12 13.70 4.46
C ALA A 87 -7.70 12.46 3.65
N LEU A 88 -6.40 12.12 3.67
CA LEU A 88 -5.82 11.00 2.92
C LEU A 88 -5.40 9.82 3.83
N ARG A 89 -5.78 9.87 5.11
CA ARG A 89 -5.46 8.84 6.12
C ARG A 89 -6.71 8.13 6.62
N GLU A 90 -7.34 7.34 5.75
CA GLU A 90 -8.51 6.49 6.06
C GLU A 90 -9.80 7.24 6.49
N THR A 91 -9.85 8.54 6.28
CA THR A 91 -11.01 9.35 6.68
C THR A 91 -12.15 9.34 5.66
N GLY A 92 -11.92 8.84 4.45
CA GLY A 92 -12.91 8.89 3.36
C GLY A 92 -13.29 10.31 2.92
N ARG A 93 -12.45 11.32 3.25
CA ARG A 93 -12.74 12.73 2.97
C ARG A 93 -11.93 13.31 1.81
N GLY A 94 -10.95 12.57 1.31
CA GLY A 94 -10.07 13.00 0.23
C GLY A 94 -9.82 11.90 -0.78
N GLY A 95 -8.92 12.15 -1.74
CA GLY A 95 -8.59 11.18 -2.78
C GLY A 95 -9.80 10.78 -3.62
N VAL A 96 -9.89 9.50 -3.99
CA VAL A 96 -11.04 9.02 -4.81
C VAL A 96 -12.36 9.10 -4.06
N ALA A 97 -12.36 9.08 -2.72
CA ALA A 97 -13.57 9.23 -1.91
C ALA A 97 -14.24 10.61 -2.04
N ALA A 98 -13.47 11.62 -2.45
CA ALA A 98 -13.96 12.98 -2.70
C ALA A 98 -14.41 13.21 -4.16
N SER A 99 -14.32 12.22 -5.04
CA SER A 99 -14.80 12.35 -6.42
C SER A 99 -16.33 12.48 -6.46
N PRO A 100 -16.91 13.18 -7.45
CA PRO A 100 -18.36 13.36 -7.53
C PRO A 100 -19.16 12.05 -7.48
N THR A 101 -18.67 11.03 -8.18
CA THR A 101 -19.30 9.70 -8.18
C THR A 101 -19.26 9.04 -6.80
N ALA A 102 -18.13 9.16 -6.09
CA ALA A 102 -17.99 8.58 -4.75
C ALA A 102 -18.89 9.31 -3.72
N VAL A 103 -19.01 10.62 -3.84
CA VAL A 103 -19.92 11.42 -3.00
C VAL A 103 -21.37 11.01 -3.23
N ALA A 104 -21.82 10.93 -4.49
CA ALA A 104 -23.16 10.49 -4.84
C ALA A 104 -23.42 9.04 -4.37
N PHE A 105 -22.44 8.15 -4.49
CA PHE A 105 -22.54 6.78 -3.96
C PHE A 105 -22.77 6.78 -2.45
N ARG A 106 -21.98 7.53 -1.70
CA ARG A 106 -22.09 7.65 -0.24
C ARG A 106 -23.48 8.16 0.18
N GLU A 107 -23.98 9.21 -0.46
CA GLU A 107 -25.29 9.78 -0.18
C GLU A 107 -26.42 8.79 -0.45
N ASN A 108 -26.35 8.08 -1.56
CA ASN A 108 -27.34 7.05 -1.90
C ASN A 108 -27.27 5.82 -0.96
N PHE A 109 -26.07 5.45 -0.51
CA PHE A 109 -25.86 4.28 0.36
C PHE A 109 -26.38 4.55 1.77
N PHE A 110 -26.04 5.68 2.38
CA PHE A 110 -26.48 6.02 3.74
C PHE A 110 -27.86 6.68 3.79
N GLY A 111 -28.26 7.42 2.77
CA GLY A 111 -29.58 8.05 2.69
C GLY A 111 -30.75 7.06 2.53
N LYS A 112 -30.48 5.81 2.12
CA LYS A 112 -31.50 4.74 2.07
C LYS A 112 -31.64 3.96 3.38
N GLN A 113 -30.80 4.24 4.37
CA GLN A 113 -30.83 3.59 5.69
C GLN A 113 -31.50 4.46 6.77
N ALA A 114 -31.89 5.68 6.44
CA ALA A 114 -32.67 6.60 7.27
C ALA A 114 -34.16 6.57 6.88
#